data_730e4dc8a52bb1ff2c557d910f34c6b2
#
_entry.id   730e4dc8a52bb1ff2c557d910f34c6b2
#
_cell.length_a   1.000
_cell.length_b   1.000
_cell.length_c   1.000
_cell.angle_alpha   90.00
_cell.angle_beta   90.00
_cell.angle_gamma   90.00
#
_symmetry.space_group_name_H-M   'P 1'
#
loop_
_entity.id
_entity.type
_entity.pdbx_description
1 polymer ?
#
loop_
_entity_poly.entity_id
_entity_poly.type
_entity_poly.pdbx_seq_one_letter_code
_entity_poly.pdbx_strand_id
1 'polypeptide(L)'
;MRKNLPVTNQEVDLDPDQAIVSKTDLEGNIVYVNPYFIQISGFTEEELIGAPQNIVRHPDMPPQAFADLWASIRAGTPWTGLVKNRCKNGDFYWVKANITPIKEAGRTVGYMSVRTRPERSQVNAAIAAYRALAEGRKDLEIRHGQIIRRGLPHLLGRLSHVSLAMRIWLSTSVVNTLLLGVCIASLFAESTTGAVRYGIFGATFVGLLINVFLWYTLRVGMLQPLARAVEGARRIAAGDLSGTFETHSTDEAGQLLRALEQMNNNLIATIRDVRVNVETMAVATRQIAAGNADLSGRTESQAASLEETASSVDEFSSTVKANADNSLQANTLAMAASDVAVQGGAIVSEVITTMDEINNSSKQIVDIIALIEGIAFQTNILALNAAVEAARAGEQGRGFAVVAGEVRNLAQRSSVAAKDIKHLIEVSVSKVGTGMERAHRAGATMEQVVTSVKQVTSIMQEISIASREQSAGVDQVNKAIAHMDQVTQQNAALVEEAAAAASSLAEEANGLTQAVSLFNFGKSNVRAPARRPAARDMKRLAACPTPETEERS
;
A
#
# COMPACT_ATOMS: atom_id res chain seq x y z
N MET A 1 -51.64 5.89 17.74
CA MET A 1 -50.52 5.19 17.02
C MET A 1 -49.72 6.19 16.21
N ARG A 2 -48.38 6.05 16.17
CA ARG A 2 -47.52 6.90 15.35
C ARG A 2 -47.83 6.66 13.86
N LYS A 3 -48.11 7.72 13.10
CA LYS A 3 -48.26 7.68 11.64
C LYS A 3 -46.98 8.23 11.04
N ASN A 4 -46.20 7.36 10.38
CA ASN A 4 -44.96 7.77 9.73
C ASN A 4 -45.28 8.22 8.28
N LEU A 5 -44.89 9.45 7.97
CA LEU A 5 -45.05 10.07 6.66
C LEU A 5 -43.67 10.55 6.16
N PRO A 6 -43.43 10.73 4.85
CA PRO A 6 -44.37 10.43 3.75
C PRO A 6 -44.50 8.92 3.47
N VAL A 7 -45.51 8.55 2.67
CA VAL A 7 -45.68 7.21 2.09
C VAL A 7 -45.88 7.33 0.59
N THR A 8 -45.31 6.42 -0.16
CA THR A 8 -45.48 6.29 -1.62
C THR A 8 -46.17 4.96 -1.95
N ASN A 9 -46.50 4.75 -3.23
CA ASN A 9 -47.02 3.48 -3.72
C ASN A 9 -45.94 2.60 -4.34
N GLN A 10 -44.65 2.95 -4.14
CA GLN A 10 -43.53 2.21 -4.70
C GLN A 10 -43.07 1.12 -3.71
N GLU A 11 -43.10 -0.14 -4.17
CA GLU A 11 -42.64 -1.30 -3.42
C GLU A 11 -41.15 -1.53 -3.73
N VAL A 12 -40.34 -1.67 -2.67
CA VAL A 12 -38.95 -2.09 -2.73
C VAL A 12 -38.91 -3.61 -2.59
N ASP A 13 -38.37 -4.30 -3.57
CA ASP A 13 -38.21 -5.75 -3.52
C ASP A 13 -37.01 -6.15 -2.68
N LEU A 14 -37.15 -7.21 -1.89
CA LEU A 14 -36.09 -7.73 -1.03
C LEU A 14 -35.31 -8.80 -1.75
N ASP A 15 -34.00 -8.82 -1.55
CA ASP A 15 -33.14 -9.91 -1.97
C ASP A 15 -33.56 -11.22 -1.27
N PRO A 16 -33.83 -12.31 -2.02
CA PRO A 16 -34.24 -13.58 -1.44
C PRO A 16 -33.17 -14.23 -0.55
N ASP A 17 -31.89 -13.93 -0.81
CA ASP A 17 -30.76 -14.55 -0.12
C ASP A 17 -30.31 -13.72 1.13
N GLN A 18 -30.92 -12.57 1.39
CA GLN A 18 -30.59 -11.72 2.50
C GLN A 18 -31.76 -11.59 3.50
N ALA A 19 -31.42 -11.47 4.77
CA ALA A 19 -32.39 -11.25 5.84
C ALA A 19 -32.12 -9.92 6.56
N ILE A 20 -33.21 -9.22 6.89
CA ILE A 20 -33.14 -8.03 7.74
C ILE A 20 -33.13 -8.51 9.20
N VAL A 21 -32.08 -8.17 9.95
CA VAL A 21 -31.92 -8.54 11.35
C VAL A 21 -31.89 -7.31 12.24
N SER A 22 -32.65 -7.34 13.33
CA SER A 22 -32.56 -6.32 14.39
C SER A 22 -32.73 -6.92 15.76
N LYS A 23 -32.12 -6.32 16.80
CA LYS A 23 -32.43 -6.56 18.21
C LYS A 23 -33.06 -5.32 18.81
N THR A 24 -33.97 -5.53 19.77
CA THR A 24 -34.56 -4.46 20.57
C THR A 24 -34.45 -4.79 22.05
N ASP A 25 -34.51 -3.76 22.87
CA ASP A 25 -34.74 -3.89 24.31
C ASP A 25 -36.18 -4.34 24.63
N LEU A 26 -36.55 -4.37 25.93
CA LEU A 26 -37.89 -4.75 26.37
C LEU A 26 -38.96 -3.72 25.99
N GLU A 27 -38.59 -2.47 25.84
CA GLU A 27 -39.43 -1.33 25.45
C GLU A 27 -39.65 -1.31 23.92
N GLY A 28 -38.82 -2.02 23.15
CA GLY A 28 -38.88 -2.09 21.71
C GLY A 28 -38.02 -1.04 21.03
N ASN A 29 -37.04 -0.44 21.73
CA ASN A 29 -36.04 0.41 21.12
C ASN A 29 -34.95 -0.46 20.46
N ILE A 30 -34.50 -0.05 19.31
CA ILE A 30 -33.50 -0.77 18.49
C ILE A 30 -32.12 -0.65 19.15
N VAL A 31 -31.49 -1.79 19.46
CA VAL A 31 -30.12 -1.85 20.00
C VAL A 31 -29.12 -2.44 19.01
N TYR A 32 -29.62 -3.05 17.93
CA TYR A 32 -28.79 -3.58 16.85
C TYR A 32 -29.57 -3.66 15.54
N VAL A 33 -28.92 -3.35 14.43
CA VAL A 33 -29.39 -3.56 13.05
C VAL A 33 -28.24 -4.13 12.19
N ASN A 34 -28.57 -4.99 11.23
CA ASN A 34 -27.57 -5.43 10.27
C ASN A 34 -27.49 -4.44 9.08
N PRO A 35 -26.38 -4.45 8.29
CA PRO A 35 -26.21 -3.54 7.15
C PRO A 35 -27.36 -3.59 6.14
N TYR A 36 -27.94 -4.77 5.90
CA TYR A 36 -29.07 -4.91 4.98
C TYR A 36 -30.32 -4.17 5.47
N PHE A 37 -30.54 -4.05 6.78
CA PHE A 37 -31.63 -3.24 7.30
C PHE A 37 -31.42 -1.75 7.01
N ILE A 38 -30.20 -1.26 7.18
CA ILE A 38 -29.83 0.13 6.85
C ILE A 38 -30.08 0.38 5.36
N GLN A 39 -29.55 -0.49 4.51
CA GLN A 39 -29.67 -0.39 3.05
C GLN A 39 -31.14 -0.34 2.59
N ILE A 40 -31.98 -1.27 3.02
CA ILE A 40 -33.37 -1.38 2.56
C ILE A 40 -34.25 -0.26 3.16
N SER A 41 -34.05 0.07 4.41
CA SER A 41 -34.90 1.08 5.07
C SER A 41 -34.52 2.52 4.68
N GLY A 42 -33.28 2.75 4.22
CA GLY A 42 -32.74 4.06 3.87
C GLY A 42 -32.49 4.98 5.08
N PHE A 43 -32.57 4.44 6.28
CA PHE A 43 -32.16 5.14 7.52
C PHE A 43 -30.69 4.85 7.79
N THR A 44 -29.98 5.80 8.42
CA THR A 44 -28.62 5.56 8.91
C THR A 44 -28.64 4.72 10.20
N GLU A 45 -27.51 4.12 10.57
CA GLU A 45 -27.41 3.37 11.83
C GLU A 45 -27.70 4.26 13.04
N GLU A 46 -27.20 5.50 13.03
CA GLU A 46 -27.41 6.49 14.11
C GLU A 46 -28.88 6.88 14.26
N GLU A 47 -29.65 6.89 13.17
CA GLU A 47 -31.10 7.17 13.21
C GLU A 47 -31.91 5.97 13.70
N LEU A 48 -31.38 4.76 13.54
CA LEU A 48 -32.05 3.52 13.92
C LEU A 48 -31.73 3.12 15.37
N ILE A 49 -30.48 3.19 15.79
CA ILE A 49 -30.08 2.81 17.15
C ILE A 49 -30.69 3.75 18.19
N GLY A 50 -31.30 3.19 19.19
CA GLY A 50 -32.07 3.92 20.22
C GLY A 50 -33.47 4.34 19.77
N ALA A 51 -33.79 4.30 18.48
CA ALA A 51 -35.16 4.61 18.02
C ALA A 51 -36.10 3.43 18.27
N PRO A 52 -37.41 3.71 18.57
CA PRO A 52 -38.38 2.65 18.68
C PRO A 52 -38.59 1.94 17.32
N GLN A 53 -38.71 0.61 17.34
CA GLN A 53 -38.86 -0.23 16.14
C GLN A 53 -40.00 0.19 15.20
N ASN A 54 -41.00 0.93 15.75
CA ASN A 54 -42.10 1.45 14.96
C ASN A 54 -41.70 2.60 14.00
N ILE A 55 -40.41 3.00 13.96
CA ILE A 55 -39.90 4.00 13.00
C ILE A 55 -40.13 3.56 11.56
N VAL A 56 -39.98 2.26 11.28
CA VAL A 56 -40.20 1.66 9.93
C VAL A 56 -41.64 1.20 9.73
N ARG A 57 -42.56 1.45 10.63
CA ARG A 57 -43.94 0.98 10.49
C ARG A 57 -44.68 1.71 9.37
N HIS A 58 -45.31 0.96 8.47
CA HIS A 58 -46.24 1.53 7.48
C HIS A 58 -47.60 1.84 8.10
N PRO A 59 -48.24 2.97 7.74
CA PRO A 59 -49.56 3.35 8.30
C PRO A 59 -50.68 2.36 7.98
N ASP A 60 -50.64 1.64 6.86
CA ASP A 60 -51.66 0.66 6.45
C ASP A 60 -51.71 -0.60 7.32
N MET A 61 -50.73 -0.80 8.19
CA MET A 61 -50.70 -1.97 9.07
C MET A 61 -51.77 -1.85 10.16
N PRO A 62 -52.67 -2.84 10.29
CA PRO A 62 -53.74 -2.79 11.26
C PRO A 62 -53.20 -2.80 12.72
N PRO A 63 -53.79 -2.00 13.63
CA PRO A 63 -53.37 -1.98 15.02
C PRO A 63 -53.40 -3.35 15.71
N GLN A 64 -54.36 -4.20 15.29
CA GLN A 64 -54.55 -5.55 15.85
C GLN A 64 -53.34 -6.45 15.63
N ALA A 65 -52.62 -6.30 14.49
CA ALA A 65 -51.41 -7.10 14.22
C ALA A 65 -50.30 -6.82 15.23
N PHE A 66 -50.12 -5.54 15.61
CA PHE A 66 -49.13 -5.19 16.62
C PHE A 66 -49.56 -5.48 18.06
N ALA A 67 -50.88 -5.42 18.33
CA ALA A 67 -51.41 -5.85 19.63
C ALA A 67 -51.17 -7.35 19.85
N ASP A 68 -51.42 -8.20 18.87
CA ASP A 68 -51.14 -9.64 18.90
C ASP A 68 -49.63 -9.92 18.99
N LEU A 69 -48.79 -9.18 18.23
CA LEU A 69 -47.35 -9.26 18.31
C LEU A 69 -46.87 -9.04 19.74
N TRP A 70 -47.20 -7.88 20.35
CA TRP A 70 -46.76 -7.53 21.68
C TRP A 70 -47.29 -8.49 22.75
N ALA A 71 -48.54 -8.95 22.62
CA ALA A 71 -49.11 -9.95 23.52
C ALA A 71 -48.32 -11.26 23.47
N SER A 72 -47.97 -11.72 22.28
CA SER A 72 -47.21 -12.94 22.07
C SER A 72 -45.80 -12.88 22.64
N ILE A 73 -45.00 -11.83 22.26
CA ILE A 73 -43.60 -11.77 22.68
C ILE A 73 -43.44 -11.46 24.17
N ARG A 74 -44.33 -10.69 24.76
CA ARG A 74 -44.37 -10.46 26.22
C ARG A 74 -44.75 -11.71 27.01
N ALA A 75 -45.61 -12.58 26.44
CA ALA A 75 -45.89 -13.90 26.99
C ALA A 75 -44.70 -14.89 26.82
N GLY A 76 -43.57 -14.45 26.25
CA GLY A 76 -42.41 -15.29 26.03
C GLY A 76 -42.54 -16.26 24.85
N THR A 77 -43.52 -16.06 23.96
CA THR A 77 -43.74 -16.88 22.76
C THR A 77 -43.30 -16.14 21.51
N PRO A 78 -42.63 -16.83 20.53
CA PRO A 78 -42.29 -16.23 19.25
C PRO A 78 -43.55 -15.79 18.48
N TRP A 79 -43.42 -14.76 17.69
CA TRP A 79 -44.42 -14.29 16.77
C TRP A 79 -43.94 -14.31 15.35
N THR A 80 -44.78 -14.84 14.43
CA THR A 80 -44.43 -14.86 12.99
C THR A 80 -45.61 -14.32 12.18
N GLY A 81 -45.40 -13.21 11.46
CA GLY A 81 -46.46 -12.60 10.67
C GLY A 81 -45.94 -11.76 9.51
N LEU A 82 -46.85 -11.38 8.62
CA LEU A 82 -46.53 -10.49 7.51
C LEU A 82 -46.64 -9.02 7.94
N VAL A 83 -45.61 -8.25 7.65
CA VAL A 83 -45.54 -6.83 8.02
C VAL A 83 -45.19 -5.99 6.81
N LYS A 84 -45.95 -4.92 6.59
CA LYS A 84 -45.60 -3.86 5.64
C LYS A 84 -44.81 -2.80 6.38
N ASN A 85 -43.57 -2.60 5.96
CA ASN A 85 -42.66 -1.59 6.49
C ASN A 85 -42.53 -0.42 5.51
N ARG A 86 -42.05 0.72 6.00
CA ARG A 86 -41.82 1.95 5.27
C ARG A 86 -40.34 2.30 5.28
N CYS A 87 -39.82 2.69 4.13
CA CYS A 87 -38.49 3.29 3.96
C CYS A 87 -38.52 4.79 4.37
N LYS A 88 -37.35 5.37 4.61
CA LYS A 88 -37.18 6.79 4.96
C LYS A 88 -37.78 7.73 3.91
N ASN A 89 -37.62 7.41 2.62
CA ASN A 89 -38.16 8.15 1.48
C ASN A 89 -39.69 8.01 1.30
N GLY A 90 -40.32 7.06 2.01
CA GLY A 90 -41.75 6.80 1.93
C GLY A 90 -42.14 5.54 1.17
N ASP A 91 -41.23 4.92 0.44
CA ASP A 91 -41.43 3.63 -0.21
C ASP A 91 -41.71 2.54 0.81
N PHE A 92 -42.19 1.38 0.37
CA PHE A 92 -42.54 0.31 1.28
C PHE A 92 -42.00 -1.04 0.86
N TYR A 93 -41.85 -1.92 1.82
CA TYR A 93 -41.47 -3.31 1.58
C TYR A 93 -42.23 -4.27 2.48
N TRP A 94 -42.51 -5.47 1.96
CA TRP A 94 -43.15 -6.52 2.72
C TRP A 94 -42.13 -7.49 3.28
N VAL A 95 -42.33 -7.89 4.54
CA VAL A 95 -41.50 -8.87 5.23
C VAL A 95 -42.35 -9.95 5.90
N LYS A 96 -41.84 -11.16 5.93
CA LYS A 96 -42.23 -12.20 6.87
C LYS A 96 -41.34 -12.03 8.11
N ALA A 97 -41.90 -11.42 9.13
CA ALA A 97 -41.18 -11.12 10.37
C ALA A 97 -41.29 -12.30 11.35
N ASN A 98 -40.14 -12.82 11.80
CA ASN A 98 -40.01 -13.79 12.86
C ASN A 98 -39.38 -13.08 14.07
N ILE A 99 -40.17 -12.88 15.13
CA ILE A 99 -39.73 -12.16 16.34
C ILE A 99 -39.69 -13.14 17.51
N THR A 100 -38.49 -13.28 18.10
CA THR A 100 -38.23 -14.24 19.16
C THR A 100 -37.75 -13.50 20.42
N PRO A 101 -38.34 -13.73 21.62
CA PRO A 101 -37.82 -13.20 22.86
C PRO A 101 -36.43 -13.77 23.19
N ILE A 102 -35.47 -12.88 23.47
CA ILE A 102 -34.15 -13.25 23.97
C ILE A 102 -34.24 -13.44 25.46
N LYS A 103 -33.83 -14.61 25.98
CA LYS A 103 -33.86 -14.92 27.39
C LYS A 103 -32.46 -15.08 27.97
N GLU A 104 -32.17 -14.43 29.07
CA GLU A 104 -30.95 -14.63 29.85
C GLU A 104 -31.35 -15.07 31.28
N ALA A 105 -30.78 -16.16 31.75
CA ALA A 105 -31.13 -16.75 33.05
C ALA A 105 -32.65 -16.90 33.27
N GLY A 106 -33.41 -17.25 32.22
CA GLY A 106 -34.86 -17.46 32.27
C GLY A 106 -35.71 -16.22 32.19
N ARG A 107 -35.12 -15.02 32.18
CA ARG A 107 -35.83 -13.73 32.05
C ARG A 107 -35.66 -13.19 30.62
N THR A 108 -36.74 -12.64 30.06
CA THR A 108 -36.65 -11.93 28.77
C THR A 108 -35.86 -10.64 28.96
N VAL A 109 -34.84 -10.42 28.14
CA VAL A 109 -33.97 -9.23 28.18
C VAL A 109 -34.13 -8.37 26.93
N GLY A 110 -34.81 -8.86 25.89
CA GLY A 110 -35.06 -8.14 24.66
C GLY A 110 -35.69 -9.04 23.60
N TYR A 111 -35.73 -8.56 22.36
CA TYR A 111 -36.33 -9.28 21.24
C TYR A 111 -35.43 -9.27 20.03
N MET A 112 -35.27 -10.42 19.38
CA MET A 112 -34.60 -10.56 18.09
C MET A 112 -35.63 -10.68 16.98
N SER A 113 -35.49 -9.92 15.93
CA SER A 113 -36.35 -9.95 14.77
C SER A 113 -35.55 -10.27 13.52
N VAL A 114 -35.87 -11.40 12.88
CA VAL A 114 -35.35 -11.81 11.59
C VAL A 114 -36.48 -11.69 10.57
N ARG A 115 -36.25 -10.93 9.51
CA ARG A 115 -37.25 -10.65 8.47
C ARG A 115 -36.72 -11.10 7.13
N THR A 116 -37.52 -11.91 6.46
CA THR A 116 -37.21 -12.45 5.15
C THR A 116 -38.24 -11.99 4.11
N ARG A 117 -37.89 -12.15 2.83
CA ARG A 117 -38.79 -11.91 1.70
C ARG A 117 -39.98 -12.89 1.79
N PRO A 118 -41.24 -12.41 1.81
CA PRO A 118 -42.41 -13.28 1.77
C PRO A 118 -42.73 -13.71 0.33
N GLU A 119 -43.45 -14.80 0.20
CA GLU A 119 -44.04 -15.18 -1.09
C GLU A 119 -45.13 -14.20 -1.50
N ARG A 120 -45.24 -13.90 -2.78
CA ARG A 120 -46.24 -12.96 -3.33
C ARG A 120 -47.68 -13.39 -3.06
N SER A 121 -47.96 -14.67 -3.09
CA SER A 121 -49.24 -15.27 -2.69
C SER A 121 -49.64 -14.89 -1.25
N GLN A 122 -48.70 -14.97 -0.32
CA GLN A 122 -48.89 -14.62 1.08
C GLN A 122 -49.15 -13.13 1.26
N VAL A 123 -48.40 -12.28 0.54
CA VAL A 123 -48.58 -10.82 0.55
C VAL A 123 -49.99 -10.45 0.07
N ASN A 124 -50.44 -11.00 -1.03
CA ASN A 124 -51.78 -10.72 -1.58
C ASN A 124 -52.90 -11.14 -0.62
N ALA A 125 -52.75 -12.30 0.03
CA ALA A 125 -53.70 -12.75 1.04
C ALA A 125 -53.69 -11.82 2.29
N ALA A 126 -52.52 -11.35 2.71
CA ALA A 126 -52.39 -10.41 3.83
C ALA A 126 -53.01 -9.04 3.53
N ILE A 127 -52.82 -8.50 2.31
CA ILE A 127 -53.42 -7.23 1.90
C ILE A 127 -54.94 -7.31 1.98
N ALA A 128 -55.56 -8.37 1.45
CA ALA A 128 -57.00 -8.57 1.49
C ALA A 128 -57.54 -8.66 2.92
N ALA A 129 -56.86 -9.43 3.76
CA ALA A 129 -57.26 -9.61 5.13
C ALA A 129 -57.07 -8.36 6.02
N TYR A 130 -55.95 -7.62 5.87
CA TYR A 130 -55.65 -6.40 6.60
C TYR A 130 -56.61 -5.27 6.20
N ARG A 131 -57.04 -5.18 4.93
CA ARG A 131 -58.06 -4.27 4.47
C ARG A 131 -59.43 -4.61 5.15
N ALA A 132 -59.84 -5.88 5.12
CA ALA A 132 -61.07 -6.32 5.75
C ALA A 132 -61.07 -6.05 7.27
N LEU A 133 -59.96 -6.20 7.97
CA LEU A 133 -59.79 -5.84 9.40
C LEU A 133 -59.88 -4.33 9.63
N ALA A 134 -59.32 -3.53 8.71
CA ALA A 134 -59.40 -2.06 8.80
C ALA A 134 -60.82 -1.55 8.57
N GLU A 135 -61.61 -2.23 7.71
CA GLU A 135 -63.05 -1.98 7.43
C GLU A 135 -63.96 -2.47 8.59
N GLY A 136 -63.38 -3.02 9.64
CA GLY A 136 -64.14 -3.39 10.87
C GLY A 136 -64.81 -4.76 10.83
N ARG A 137 -64.40 -5.65 9.91
CA ARG A 137 -64.91 -7.04 9.89
C ARG A 137 -64.58 -7.76 11.20
N LYS A 138 -65.61 -8.24 11.89
CA LYS A 138 -65.51 -8.90 13.22
C LYS A 138 -65.28 -10.42 13.11
N ASP A 139 -65.42 -10.98 11.90
CA ASP A 139 -65.21 -12.42 11.64
C ASP A 139 -63.73 -12.81 11.47
N LEU A 140 -62.83 -11.83 11.40
CA LEU A 140 -61.38 -12.04 11.31
C LEU A 140 -60.68 -11.63 12.59
N GLU A 141 -59.73 -12.46 13.05
CA GLU A 141 -58.86 -12.22 14.21
C GLU A 141 -57.41 -12.56 13.81
N ILE A 142 -56.43 -11.79 14.31
CA ILE A 142 -55.01 -12.13 14.20
C ILE A 142 -54.59 -12.78 15.52
N ARG A 143 -54.01 -13.97 15.44
CA ARG A 143 -53.47 -14.70 16.59
C ARG A 143 -52.12 -15.35 16.25
N HIS A 144 -51.09 -15.00 17.03
CA HIS A 144 -49.69 -15.39 16.74
C HIS A 144 -49.24 -15.05 15.30
N GLY A 145 -49.75 -13.95 14.75
CA GLY A 145 -49.46 -13.49 13.39
C GLY A 145 -50.25 -14.15 12.27
N GLN A 146 -51.08 -15.15 12.60
CA GLN A 146 -51.94 -15.84 11.62
C GLN A 146 -53.35 -15.24 11.63
N ILE A 147 -53.92 -15.09 10.43
CA ILE A 147 -55.27 -14.56 10.25
C ILE A 147 -56.25 -15.74 10.34
N ILE A 148 -57.12 -15.71 11.35
CA ILE A 148 -58.10 -16.76 11.63
C ILE A 148 -59.52 -16.21 11.48
N ARG A 149 -60.42 -16.98 10.83
CA ARG A 149 -61.86 -16.65 10.74
C ARG A 149 -62.61 -17.13 11.99
N ARG A 150 -63.40 -16.26 12.63
CA ARG A 150 -64.32 -16.63 13.70
C ARG A 150 -65.54 -17.31 13.11
N GLY A 151 -65.88 -18.59 13.54
CA GLY A 151 -67.06 -19.31 13.09
C GLY A 151 -67.27 -20.60 13.87
N LEU A 152 -68.42 -21.29 13.76
CA LEU A 152 -68.81 -22.54 14.45
C LEU A 152 -67.73 -23.66 14.32
N PRO A 153 -66.99 -23.82 13.21
CA PRO A 153 -65.84 -24.75 13.20
C PRO A 153 -64.70 -24.33 14.19
N HIS A 154 -64.75 -23.10 14.73
CA HIS A 154 -63.76 -22.59 15.67
C HIS A 154 -63.85 -23.22 17.07
N LEU A 155 -64.98 -23.78 17.46
CA LEU A 155 -65.09 -24.50 18.77
C LEU A 155 -64.31 -25.81 18.74
N LEU A 156 -64.37 -26.58 17.62
CA LEU A 156 -63.56 -27.77 17.41
C LEU A 156 -62.10 -27.42 17.15
N GLY A 157 -61.81 -26.30 16.42
CA GLY A 157 -60.47 -25.77 16.24
C GLY A 157 -59.84 -25.23 17.53
N ARG A 158 -60.63 -24.79 18.55
CA ARG A 158 -60.09 -24.43 19.88
C ARG A 158 -59.43 -25.60 20.59
N LEU A 159 -59.95 -26.83 20.41
CA LEU A 159 -59.34 -28.05 20.92
C LEU A 159 -58.02 -28.38 20.24
N SER A 160 -57.81 -27.97 18.96
CA SER A 160 -56.55 -28.19 18.28
C SER A 160 -55.43 -27.21 18.74
N HIS A 161 -55.76 -26.07 19.35
CA HIS A 161 -54.83 -25.11 19.92
C HIS A 161 -54.54 -25.27 21.41
N VAL A 162 -55.20 -26.21 22.06
CA VAL A 162 -54.92 -26.63 23.47
C VAL A 162 -53.58 -27.37 23.43
N SER A 163 -52.69 -27.06 24.41
CA SER A 163 -51.41 -27.76 24.53
C SER A 163 -51.60 -29.28 24.57
N LEU A 164 -50.64 -30.03 23.99
CA LEU A 164 -50.68 -31.48 24.00
C LEU A 164 -50.86 -32.02 25.42
N ALA A 165 -50.24 -31.39 26.41
CA ALA A 165 -50.40 -31.69 27.83
C ALA A 165 -51.87 -31.57 28.30
N MET A 166 -52.55 -30.50 27.92
CA MET A 166 -53.94 -30.30 28.30
C MET A 166 -54.89 -31.28 27.61
N ARG A 167 -54.62 -31.64 26.33
CA ARG A 167 -55.43 -32.66 25.64
C ARG A 167 -55.30 -34.04 26.29
N ILE A 168 -54.07 -34.46 26.62
CA ILE A 168 -53.82 -35.70 27.32
C ILE A 168 -54.50 -35.69 28.71
N TRP A 169 -54.39 -34.55 29.45
CA TRP A 169 -55.04 -34.40 30.75
C TRP A 169 -56.57 -34.48 30.61
N LEU A 170 -57.20 -33.83 29.64
CA LEU A 170 -58.62 -33.88 29.36
C LEU A 170 -59.08 -35.29 28.99
N SER A 171 -58.36 -35.97 28.06
CA SER A 171 -58.73 -37.34 27.67
C SER A 171 -58.62 -38.33 28.82
N THR A 172 -57.56 -38.25 29.61
CA THR A 172 -57.39 -39.08 30.79
C THR A 172 -58.45 -38.77 31.87
N SER A 173 -58.81 -37.51 32.08
CA SER A 173 -59.85 -37.10 32.99
C SER A 173 -61.24 -37.61 32.57
N VAL A 174 -61.59 -37.55 31.27
CA VAL A 174 -62.83 -38.12 30.74
C VAL A 174 -62.91 -39.62 30.95
N VAL A 175 -61.84 -40.37 30.68
CA VAL A 175 -61.76 -41.80 30.89
C VAL A 175 -61.94 -42.14 32.39
N ASN A 176 -61.24 -41.41 33.28
CA ASN A 176 -61.38 -41.60 34.72
C ASN A 176 -62.82 -41.30 35.21
N THR A 177 -63.47 -40.26 34.68
CA THR A 177 -64.85 -39.93 35.02
C THR A 177 -65.83 -41.00 34.55
N LEU A 178 -65.63 -41.55 33.34
CA LEU A 178 -66.42 -42.67 32.84
C LEU A 178 -66.25 -43.96 33.68
N LEU A 179 -65.02 -44.31 34.02
CA LEU A 179 -64.75 -45.46 34.90
C LEU A 179 -65.41 -45.29 36.28
N LEU A 180 -65.31 -44.09 36.85
CA LEU A 180 -65.96 -43.78 38.13
C LEU A 180 -67.47 -43.84 38.00
N GLY A 181 -68.05 -43.33 36.90
CA GLY A 181 -69.48 -43.42 36.59
C GLY A 181 -69.99 -44.87 36.50
N VAL A 182 -69.24 -45.75 35.82
CA VAL A 182 -69.57 -47.19 35.77
C VAL A 182 -69.53 -47.83 37.18
N CYS A 183 -68.51 -47.42 37.95
CA CYS A 183 -68.40 -47.86 39.33
C CYS A 183 -69.60 -47.44 40.18
N ILE A 184 -70.00 -46.20 40.10
CA ILE A 184 -71.16 -45.68 40.84
C ILE A 184 -72.47 -46.28 40.32
N ALA A 185 -72.68 -46.44 39.04
CA ALA A 185 -73.86 -47.04 38.46
C ALA A 185 -74.05 -48.53 38.93
N SER A 186 -72.93 -49.24 39.13
CA SER A 186 -72.97 -50.62 39.65
C SER A 186 -73.43 -50.68 41.11
N LEU A 187 -73.36 -49.62 41.88
CA LEU A 187 -73.87 -49.55 43.26
C LEU A 187 -75.42 -49.49 43.31
N PHE A 188 -76.01 -48.85 42.29
CA PHE A 188 -77.46 -48.62 42.24
C PHE A 188 -78.21 -49.69 41.39
N ALA A 189 -77.50 -50.56 40.73
CA ALA A 189 -78.10 -51.65 39.91
C ALA A 189 -78.59 -52.79 40.81
N GLU A 190 -79.89 -52.93 41.01
CA GLU A 190 -80.53 -54.00 41.83
C GLU A 190 -80.37 -55.45 41.30
N SER A 191 -80.07 -55.58 40.01
CA SER A 191 -79.93 -56.92 39.33
C SER A 191 -78.53 -57.53 39.41
N THR A 192 -77.56 -56.88 40.05
CA THR A 192 -76.15 -57.37 40.07
C THR A 192 -75.89 -58.21 41.31
N THR A 193 -75.47 -59.50 41.12
CA THR A 193 -75.01 -60.36 42.19
C THR A 193 -73.73 -59.77 42.83
N GLY A 194 -73.55 -59.99 44.16
CA GLY A 194 -72.38 -59.50 44.90
C GLY A 194 -71.03 -59.78 44.24
N ALA A 195 -70.81 -60.93 43.66
CA ALA A 195 -69.57 -61.33 42.98
C ALA A 195 -69.29 -60.49 41.73
N VAL A 196 -70.33 -60.16 40.94
CA VAL A 196 -70.20 -59.27 39.74
C VAL A 196 -69.88 -57.82 40.14
N ARG A 197 -70.47 -57.34 41.23
CA ARG A 197 -70.21 -55.98 41.75
C ARG A 197 -68.75 -55.87 42.21
N TYR A 198 -68.20 -56.81 42.96
CA TYR A 198 -66.77 -56.83 43.32
C TYR A 198 -65.85 -56.95 42.13
N GLY A 199 -66.25 -57.67 41.07
CA GLY A 199 -65.52 -57.75 39.82
C GLY A 199 -65.45 -56.36 39.08
N ILE A 200 -66.57 -55.61 39.04
CA ILE A 200 -66.62 -54.29 38.46
C ILE A 200 -65.76 -53.32 39.26
N PHE A 201 -65.78 -53.30 40.60
CA PHE A 201 -64.91 -52.52 41.44
C PHE A 201 -63.44 -52.82 41.22
N GLY A 202 -63.04 -54.10 41.14
CA GLY A 202 -61.69 -54.50 40.85
C GLY A 202 -61.22 -54.03 39.47
N ALA A 203 -62.04 -54.21 38.43
CA ALA A 203 -61.72 -53.78 37.07
C ALA A 203 -61.61 -52.27 36.95
N THR A 204 -62.49 -51.49 37.60
CA THR A 204 -62.41 -50.00 37.60
C THR A 204 -61.18 -49.52 38.36
N PHE A 205 -60.83 -50.14 39.48
CA PHE A 205 -59.62 -49.79 40.24
C PHE A 205 -58.34 -50.03 39.40
N VAL A 206 -58.24 -51.23 38.77
CA VAL A 206 -57.12 -51.52 37.84
C VAL A 206 -57.10 -50.60 36.67
N GLY A 207 -58.25 -50.22 36.07
CA GLY A 207 -58.34 -49.25 34.98
C GLY A 207 -57.83 -47.85 35.35
N LEU A 208 -58.16 -47.39 36.58
CA LEU A 208 -57.68 -46.15 37.13
C LEU A 208 -56.14 -46.16 37.31
N LEU A 209 -55.60 -47.28 37.85
CA LEU A 209 -54.14 -47.42 38.01
C LEU A 209 -53.40 -47.39 36.66
N ILE A 210 -53.91 -48.15 35.66
CA ILE A 210 -53.34 -48.13 34.30
C ILE A 210 -53.41 -46.75 33.70
N ASN A 211 -54.51 -46.02 33.87
CA ASN A 211 -54.67 -44.66 33.34
C ASN A 211 -53.69 -43.66 33.98
N VAL A 212 -53.49 -43.72 35.29
CA VAL A 212 -52.51 -42.90 36.00
C VAL A 212 -51.10 -43.23 35.56
N PHE A 213 -50.78 -44.53 35.40
CA PHE A 213 -49.48 -44.97 34.91
C PHE A 213 -49.23 -44.47 33.48
N LEU A 214 -50.20 -44.59 32.59
CA LEU A 214 -50.11 -44.11 31.20
C LEU A 214 -49.93 -42.60 31.15
N TRP A 215 -50.69 -41.84 31.98
CA TRP A 215 -50.53 -40.39 32.08
C TRP A 215 -49.10 -40.00 32.54
N TYR A 216 -48.58 -40.71 33.56
CA TYR A 216 -47.23 -40.47 34.06
C TYR A 216 -46.17 -40.74 33.02
N THR A 217 -46.23 -41.89 32.33
CA THR A 217 -45.28 -42.27 31.28
C THR A 217 -45.31 -41.31 30.07
N LEU A 218 -46.49 -40.89 29.62
CA LEU A 218 -46.65 -39.88 28.56
C LEU A 218 -46.13 -38.49 28.98
N ARG A 219 -46.37 -38.12 30.23
CA ARG A 219 -45.88 -36.85 30.73
C ARG A 219 -44.36 -36.79 30.82
N VAL A 220 -43.74 -37.79 31.39
CA VAL A 220 -42.29 -37.84 31.64
C VAL A 220 -41.54 -38.22 30.40
N GLY A 221 -42.01 -39.23 29.63
CA GLY A 221 -41.33 -39.78 28.46
C GLY A 221 -41.48 -38.94 27.19
N MET A 222 -42.61 -38.21 27.02
CA MET A 222 -42.81 -37.45 25.77
C MET A 222 -42.98 -35.94 25.99
N LEU A 223 -43.86 -35.53 26.91
CA LEU A 223 -44.21 -34.09 27.02
C LEU A 223 -43.08 -33.21 27.54
N GLN A 224 -42.39 -33.66 28.59
CA GLN A 224 -41.28 -32.89 29.18
C GLN A 224 -40.06 -32.79 28.22
N PRO A 225 -39.54 -33.88 27.59
CA PRO A 225 -38.46 -33.78 26.64
C PRO A 225 -38.81 -32.95 25.41
N LEU A 226 -40.02 -33.07 24.86
CA LEU A 226 -40.47 -32.28 23.74
C LEU A 226 -40.55 -30.78 24.09
N ALA A 227 -41.06 -30.45 25.28
CA ALA A 227 -41.06 -29.06 25.75
C ALA A 227 -39.64 -28.48 25.89
N ARG A 228 -38.68 -29.29 26.39
CA ARG A 228 -37.28 -28.88 26.46
C ARG A 228 -36.68 -28.69 25.06
N ALA A 229 -36.99 -29.60 24.11
CA ALA A 229 -36.52 -29.49 22.74
C ALA A 229 -37.03 -28.23 22.05
N VAL A 230 -38.32 -27.89 22.23
CA VAL A 230 -38.93 -26.66 21.70
C VAL A 230 -38.31 -25.43 22.32
N GLU A 231 -38.09 -25.39 23.64
CA GLU A 231 -37.44 -24.25 24.29
C GLU A 231 -35.98 -24.10 23.86
N GLY A 232 -35.24 -25.19 23.73
CA GLY A 232 -33.88 -25.19 23.22
C GLY A 232 -33.78 -24.70 21.79
N ALA A 233 -34.65 -25.19 20.90
CA ALA A 233 -34.69 -24.69 19.52
C ALA A 233 -35.03 -23.16 19.46
N ARG A 234 -35.92 -22.69 20.36
CA ARG A 234 -36.22 -21.25 20.46
C ARG A 234 -35.03 -20.42 20.93
N ARG A 235 -34.25 -20.94 21.88
CA ARG A 235 -33.02 -20.28 22.36
C ARG A 235 -31.99 -20.16 21.23
N ILE A 236 -31.75 -21.26 20.52
CA ILE A 236 -30.84 -21.26 19.34
C ILE A 236 -31.33 -20.21 18.30
N ALA A 237 -32.64 -20.20 18.00
CA ALA A 237 -33.22 -19.23 17.08
C ALA A 237 -33.11 -17.77 17.54
N ALA A 238 -33.04 -17.53 18.85
CA ALA A 238 -32.80 -16.22 19.44
C ALA A 238 -31.29 -15.85 19.52
N GLY A 239 -30.40 -16.71 19.03
CA GLY A 239 -28.95 -16.51 19.12
C GLY A 239 -28.36 -16.87 20.49
N ASP A 240 -29.13 -17.42 21.42
CA ASP A 240 -28.63 -17.89 22.70
C ASP A 240 -28.19 -19.37 22.59
N LEU A 241 -26.89 -19.54 22.38
CA LEU A 241 -26.26 -20.86 22.28
C LEU A 241 -25.73 -21.39 23.62
N SER A 242 -25.99 -20.66 24.73
CA SER A 242 -25.49 -21.04 26.06
C SER A 242 -26.21 -22.23 26.69
N GLY A 243 -27.29 -22.76 26.03
CA GLY A 243 -28.11 -23.86 26.53
C GLY A 243 -27.43 -25.18 26.44
N THR A 244 -27.65 -26.03 27.47
CA THR A 244 -27.31 -27.48 27.48
C THR A 244 -28.56 -28.31 27.22
N PHE A 245 -28.43 -29.38 26.44
CA PHE A 245 -29.54 -30.29 26.09
C PHE A 245 -29.32 -31.69 26.67
N GLU A 246 -28.70 -31.77 27.83
CA GLU A 246 -28.40 -33.04 28.47
C GLU A 246 -29.64 -33.92 28.58
N THR A 247 -29.53 -35.16 28.10
CA THR A 247 -30.57 -36.18 28.21
C THR A 247 -29.94 -37.55 28.39
N HIS A 248 -30.53 -38.35 29.29
CA HIS A 248 -30.15 -39.75 29.51
C HIS A 248 -31.13 -40.71 28.80
N SER A 249 -32.20 -40.15 28.17
CA SER A 249 -33.17 -40.98 27.45
C SER A 249 -32.61 -41.50 26.15
N THR A 250 -32.89 -42.78 25.83
CA THR A 250 -32.50 -43.45 24.59
C THR A 250 -33.65 -43.51 23.57
N ASP A 251 -34.85 -43.03 23.93
CA ASP A 251 -36.01 -42.96 23.07
C ASP A 251 -35.89 -41.84 21.98
N GLU A 252 -36.93 -41.70 21.15
CA GLU A 252 -36.97 -40.71 20.06
C GLU A 252 -36.86 -39.26 20.57
N ALA A 253 -37.43 -39.00 21.73
CA ALA A 253 -37.33 -37.66 22.34
C ALA A 253 -35.89 -37.37 22.82
N GLY A 254 -35.19 -38.38 23.36
CA GLY A 254 -33.78 -38.27 23.69
C GLY A 254 -32.88 -38.14 22.44
N GLN A 255 -33.22 -38.82 21.32
CA GLN A 255 -32.51 -38.65 20.05
C GLN A 255 -32.67 -37.23 19.51
N LEU A 256 -33.87 -36.64 19.59
CA LEU A 256 -34.14 -35.26 19.20
C LEU A 256 -33.29 -34.26 20.02
N LEU A 257 -33.23 -34.41 21.35
CA LEU A 257 -32.43 -33.56 22.22
C LEU A 257 -30.94 -33.65 21.90
N ARG A 258 -30.40 -34.88 21.65
CA ARG A 258 -29.00 -35.07 21.22
C ARG A 258 -28.71 -34.40 19.86
N ALA A 259 -29.64 -34.51 18.90
CA ALA A 259 -29.49 -33.86 17.61
C ALA A 259 -29.45 -32.31 17.75
N LEU A 260 -30.30 -31.76 18.64
CA LEU A 260 -30.28 -30.32 18.97
C LEU A 260 -28.98 -29.89 19.66
N GLU A 261 -28.47 -30.76 20.58
CA GLU A 261 -27.16 -30.50 21.22
C GLU A 261 -26.02 -30.49 20.21
N GLN A 262 -25.99 -31.48 19.31
CA GLN A 262 -24.98 -31.54 18.26
C GLN A 262 -25.07 -30.32 17.32
N MET A 263 -26.28 -29.92 16.93
CA MET A 263 -26.50 -28.71 16.13
C MET A 263 -26.00 -27.48 16.88
N ASN A 264 -26.31 -27.31 18.17
CA ASN A 264 -25.86 -26.22 19.01
C ASN A 264 -24.32 -26.17 19.09
N ASN A 265 -23.68 -27.33 19.34
CA ASN A 265 -22.22 -27.45 19.43
C ASN A 265 -21.53 -27.12 18.10
N ASN A 266 -22.10 -27.57 16.98
CA ASN A 266 -21.58 -27.23 15.65
C ASN A 266 -21.70 -25.73 15.37
N LEU A 267 -22.84 -25.11 15.72
CA LEU A 267 -23.01 -23.65 15.59
C LEU A 267 -22.01 -22.89 16.46
N ILE A 268 -21.81 -23.30 17.71
CA ILE A 268 -20.81 -22.69 18.61
C ILE A 268 -19.41 -22.78 17.99
N ALA A 269 -19.02 -23.96 17.49
CA ALA A 269 -17.73 -24.15 16.86
C ALA A 269 -17.55 -23.24 15.64
N THR A 270 -18.51 -23.26 14.72
CA THR A 270 -18.47 -22.43 13.50
C THR A 270 -18.40 -20.93 13.80
N ILE A 271 -19.21 -20.45 14.74
CA ILE A 271 -19.22 -19.02 15.10
C ILE A 271 -17.93 -18.62 15.82
N ARG A 272 -17.35 -19.50 16.64
CA ARG A 272 -16.03 -19.26 17.25
C ARG A 272 -14.94 -19.16 16.20
N ASP A 273 -14.93 -20.06 15.22
CA ASP A 273 -13.96 -20.05 14.13
C ASP A 273 -14.09 -18.76 13.31
N VAL A 274 -15.33 -18.36 12.97
CA VAL A 274 -15.57 -17.07 12.28
C VAL A 274 -15.04 -15.92 13.12
N ARG A 275 -15.30 -15.88 14.43
CA ARG A 275 -14.81 -14.82 15.31
C ARG A 275 -13.28 -14.73 15.33
N VAL A 276 -12.59 -15.87 15.46
CA VAL A 276 -11.13 -15.94 15.46
C VAL A 276 -10.57 -15.46 14.12
N ASN A 277 -11.20 -15.86 13.01
CA ASN A 277 -10.78 -15.43 11.67
C ASN A 277 -10.95 -13.92 11.47
N VAL A 278 -12.07 -13.36 11.93
CA VAL A 278 -12.34 -11.91 11.86
C VAL A 278 -11.35 -11.11 12.72
N GLU A 279 -11.03 -11.59 13.93
CA GLU A 279 -10.04 -10.96 14.80
C GLU A 279 -8.65 -11.00 14.17
N THR A 280 -8.27 -12.13 13.54
CA THR A 280 -7.02 -12.27 12.79
C THR A 280 -7.00 -11.32 11.58
N MET A 281 -8.10 -11.22 10.84
CA MET A 281 -8.25 -10.31 9.71
C MET A 281 -8.10 -8.85 10.15
N ALA A 282 -8.73 -8.45 11.25
CA ALA A 282 -8.61 -7.10 11.81
C ALA A 282 -7.16 -6.76 12.25
N VAL A 283 -6.41 -7.75 12.75
CA VAL A 283 -4.98 -7.57 13.06
C VAL A 283 -4.16 -7.41 11.79
N ALA A 284 -4.36 -8.29 10.81
CA ALA A 284 -3.65 -8.25 9.53
C ALA A 284 -3.91 -6.93 8.78
N THR A 285 -5.15 -6.47 8.75
CA THR A 285 -5.53 -5.20 8.11
C THR A 285 -4.84 -4.00 8.76
N ARG A 286 -4.74 -3.97 10.09
CA ARG A 286 -3.98 -2.93 10.79
C ARG A 286 -2.49 -2.97 10.47
N GLN A 287 -1.91 -4.17 10.30
CA GLN A 287 -0.51 -4.31 9.87
C GLN A 287 -0.30 -3.81 8.44
N ILE A 288 -1.24 -4.10 7.53
CA ILE A 288 -1.21 -3.58 6.16
C ILE A 288 -1.28 -2.05 6.18
N ALA A 289 -2.20 -1.45 6.94
CA ALA A 289 -2.32 0.01 7.05
C ALA A 289 -1.04 0.65 7.60
N ALA A 290 -0.42 0.06 8.63
CA ALA A 290 0.85 0.55 9.18
C ALA A 290 2.02 0.42 8.19
N GLY A 291 2.13 -0.73 7.49
CA GLY A 291 3.15 -0.93 6.46
C GLY A 291 2.97 -0.01 5.26
N ASN A 292 1.71 0.31 4.92
CA ASN A 292 1.39 1.23 3.84
C ASN A 292 1.74 2.69 4.19
N ALA A 293 1.55 3.10 5.45
CA ALA A 293 1.99 4.41 5.93
C ALA A 293 3.54 4.55 5.91
N ASP A 294 4.27 3.49 6.27
CA ASP A 294 5.74 3.44 6.13
C ASP A 294 6.16 3.57 4.66
N LEU A 295 5.50 2.82 3.76
CA LEU A 295 5.77 2.88 2.32
C LEU A 295 5.48 4.28 1.75
N SER A 296 4.43 4.97 2.20
CA SER A 296 4.14 6.37 1.85
C SER A 296 5.31 7.29 2.21
N GLY A 297 5.75 7.26 3.45
CA GLY A 297 6.87 8.09 3.90
C GLY A 297 8.19 7.80 3.17
N ARG A 298 8.44 6.52 2.82
CA ARG A 298 9.60 6.15 1.99
C ARG A 298 9.46 6.64 0.56
N THR A 299 8.27 6.59 -0.01
CA THR A 299 8.00 7.08 -1.38
C THR A 299 8.18 8.59 -1.47
N GLU A 300 7.72 9.35 -0.47
CA GLU A 300 7.94 10.79 -0.37
C GLU A 300 9.44 11.14 -0.22
N SER A 301 10.14 10.41 0.64
CA SER A 301 11.60 10.58 0.82
C SER A 301 12.37 10.25 -0.47
N GLN A 302 11.93 9.23 -1.20
CA GLN A 302 12.51 8.85 -2.50
C GLN A 302 12.27 9.93 -3.54
N ALA A 303 11.08 10.54 -3.60
CA ALA A 303 10.76 11.65 -4.50
C ALA A 303 11.67 12.85 -4.24
N ALA A 304 11.84 13.26 -2.98
CA ALA A 304 12.76 14.33 -2.61
C ALA A 304 14.21 14.04 -2.99
N SER A 305 14.69 12.81 -2.79
CA SER A 305 16.04 12.40 -3.19
C SER A 305 16.24 12.36 -4.70
N LEU A 306 15.19 12.04 -5.46
CA LEU A 306 15.21 12.08 -6.93
C LEU A 306 15.29 13.53 -7.44
N GLU A 307 14.55 14.47 -6.85
CA GLU A 307 14.64 15.90 -7.20
C GLU A 307 16.06 16.44 -6.97
N GLU A 308 16.69 16.14 -5.83
CA GLU A 308 18.06 16.56 -5.52
C GLU A 308 19.06 15.91 -6.49
N THR A 309 18.87 14.62 -6.81
CA THR A 309 19.71 13.89 -7.78
C THR A 309 19.56 14.49 -9.18
N ALA A 310 18.36 14.79 -9.64
CA ALA A 310 18.09 15.40 -10.93
C ALA A 310 18.77 16.76 -11.06
N SER A 311 18.65 17.61 -10.03
CA SER A 311 19.31 18.92 -9.98
C SER A 311 20.84 18.79 -10.05
N SER A 312 21.42 17.83 -9.35
CA SER A 312 22.86 17.57 -9.35
C SER A 312 23.36 17.06 -10.71
N VAL A 313 22.55 16.25 -11.38
CA VAL A 313 22.88 15.72 -12.72
C VAL A 313 22.77 16.83 -13.79
N ASP A 314 21.82 17.75 -13.65
CA ASP A 314 21.72 18.91 -14.55
C ASP A 314 22.92 19.86 -14.41
N GLU A 315 23.38 20.13 -13.18
CA GLU A 315 24.62 20.90 -12.94
C GLU A 315 25.84 20.18 -13.51
N PHE A 316 25.92 18.88 -13.30
CA PHE A 316 27.00 18.06 -13.88
C PHE A 316 26.98 18.08 -15.41
N SER A 317 25.81 17.97 -16.05
CA SER A 317 25.64 18.09 -17.50
C SER A 317 26.16 19.43 -18.03
N SER A 318 25.81 20.51 -17.36
CA SER A 318 26.30 21.86 -17.69
C SER A 318 27.82 21.96 -17.60
N THR A 319 28.41 21.39 -16.53
CA THR A 319 29.86 21.38 -16.32
C THR A 319 30.59 20.56 -17.40
N VAL A 320 30.09 19.39 -17.76
CA VAL A 320 30.65 18.54 -18.82
C VAL A 320 30.63 19.27 -20.16
N LYS A 321 29.53 19.95 -20.49
CA LYS A 321 29.43 20.74 -21.72
C LYS A 321 30.42 21.89 -21.73
N ALA A 322 30.53 22.62 -20.62
CA ALA A 322 31.51 23.69 -20.47
C ALA A 322 32.95 23.19 -20.64
N ASN A 323 33.27 21.99 -20.12
CA ASN A 323 34.58 21.37 -20.27
C ASN A 323 34.89 21.03 -21.73
N ALA A 324 33.91 20.50 -22.48
CA ALA A 324 34.07 20.24 -23.91
C ALA A 324 34.35 21.53 -24.71
N ASP A 325 33.59 22.59 -24.43
CA ASP A 325 33.74 23.88 -25.09
C ASP A 325 35.09 24.56 -24.73
N ASN A 326 35.49 24.54 -23.47
CA ASN A 326 36.76 25.04 -22.98
C ASN A 326 37.97 24.28 -23.64
N SER A 327 37.81 22.95 -23.78
CA SER A 327 38.85 22.14 -24.44
C SER A 327 39.02 22.51 -25.93
N LEU A 328 37.93 22.76 -26.64
CA LEU A 328 37.95 23.25 -28.00
C LEU A 328 38.61 24.62 -28.11
N GLN A 329 38.28 25.53 -27.21
CA GLN A 329 38.88 26.88 -27.18
C GLN A 329 40.38 26.82 -26.83
N ALA A 330 40.77 26.01 -25.84
CA ALA A 330 42.17 25.79 -25.47
C ALA A 330 42.96 25.16 -26.62
N ASN A 331 42.38 24.21 -27.36
CA ASN A 331 43.01 23.64 -28.56
C ASN A 331 43.27 24.69 -29.65
N THR A 332 42.31 25.56 -29.89
CA THR A 332 42.46 26.66 -30.89
C THR A 332 43.57 27.62 -30.47
N LEU A 333 43.64 27.99 -29.19
CA LEU A 333 44.66 28.87 -28.65
C LEU A 333 46.05 28.22 -28.70
N ALA A 334 46.14 26.92 -28.41
CA ALA A 334 47.37 26.15 -28.52
C ALA A 334 47.88 26.10 -29.97
N MET A 335 47.01 25.85 -30.93
CA MET A 335 47.38 25.87 -32.36
C MET A 335 47.92 27.24 -32.76
N ALA A 336 47.28 28.33 -32.37
CA ALA A 336 47.77 29.70 -32.65
C ALA A 336 49.14 29.95 -32.00
N ALA A 337 49.35 29.51 -30.75
CA ALA A 337 50.67 29.60 -30.10
C ALA A 337 51.74 28.77 -30.79
N SER A 338 51.41 27.59 -31.32
CA SER A 338 52.32 26.77 -32.14
C SER A 338 52.76 27.48 -33.43
N ASP A 339 51.80 28.12 -34.12
CA ASP A 339 52.07 28.86 -35.33
C ASP A 339 53.01 30.06 -35.06
N VAL A 340 52.81 30.77 -34.00
CA VAL A 340 53.68 31.89 -33.56
C VAL A 340 55.10 31.37 -33.24
N ALA A 341 55.21 30.21 -32.57
CA ALA A 341 56.50 29.62 -32.24
C ALA A 341 57.25 29.13 -33.50
N VAL A 342 56.52 28.56 -34.47
CA VAL A 342 57.10 28.17 -35.79
C VAL A 342 57.59 29.38 -36.55
N GLN A 343 56.82 30.46 -36.60
CA GLN A 343 57.24 31.72 -37.21
C GLN A 343 58.46 32.33 -36.51
N GLY A 344 58.47 32.32 -35.17
CA GLY A 344 59.62 32.72 -34.36
C GLY A 344 60.88 31.92 -34.66
N GLY A 345 60.74 30.61 -34.80
CA GLY A 345 61.83 29.70 -35.22
C GLY A 345 62.39 30.05 -36.60
N ALA A 346 61.53 30.36 -37.56
CA ALA A 346 61.92 30.77 -38.90
C ALA A 346 62.72 32.08 -38.89
N ILE A 347 62.28 33.08 -38.14
CA ILE A 347 63.00 34.36 -37.97
C ILE A 347 64.35 34.15 -37.33
N VAL A 348 64.45 33.30 -36.29
CA VAL A 348 65.75 32.96 -35.65
C VAL A 348 66.69 32.27 -36.63
N SER A 349 66.18 31.41 -37.51
CA SER A 349 66.99 30.76 -38.58
C SER A 349 67.52 31.77 -39.58
N GLU A 350 66.75 32.78 -39.94
CA GLU A 350 67.21 33.86 -40.83
C GLU A 350 68.30 34.73 -40.13
N VAL A 351 68.16 35.00 -38.83
CA VAL A 351 69.23 35.64 -38.05
C VAL A 351 70.51 34.86 -38.02
N ILE A 352 70.41 33.52 -37.84
CA ILE A 352 71.60 32.65 -37.88
C ILE A 352 72.29 32.74 -39.24
N THR A 353 71.58 32.66 -40.36
CA THR A 353 72.11 32.81 -41.72
C THR A 353 72.80 34.17 -41.89
N THR A 354 72.18 35.23 -41.47
CA THR A 354 72.75 36.59 -41.56
C THR A 354 74.05 36.72 -40.71
N MET A 355 74.09 36.14 -39.53
CA MET A 355 75.26 36.12 -38.65
C MET A 355 76.40 35.32 -39.29
N ASP A 356 76.10 34.23 -39.97
CA ASP A 356 77.09 33.45 -40.68
C ASP A 356 77.69 34.25 -41.88
N GLU A 357 76.86 34.96 -42.62
CA GLU A 357 77.29 35.88 -43.67
C GLU A 357 78.20 36.98 -43.15
N ILE A 358 77.86 37.61 -42.01
CA ILE A 358 78.68 38.62 -41.34
C ILE A 358 80.00 38.01 -40.90
N ASN A 359 79.98 36.79 -40.33
CA ASN A 359 81.18 36.11 -39.89
C ASN A 359 82.15 35.83 -41.09
N ASN A 360 81.59 35.39 -42.19
CA ASN A 360 82.37 35.13 -43.42
C ASN A 360 82.93 36.42 -44.03
N SER A 361 82.12 37.49 -44.09
CA SER A 361 82.59 38.79 -44.53
C SER A 361 83.67 39.35 -43.61
N SER A 362 83.49 39.18 -42.26
CA SER A 362 84.50 39.62 -41.28
C SER A 362 85.85 38.88 -41.46
N LYS A 363 85.84 37.58 -41.77
CA LYS A 363 87.06 36.80 -42.08
C LYS A 363 87.73 37.31 -43.35
N GLN A 364 86.97 37.61 -44.40
CA GLN A 364 87.52 38.26 -45.60
C GLN A 364 88.18 39.58 -45.31
N ILE A 365 87.58 40.41 -44.42
CA ILE A 365 88.18 41.69 -43.99
C ILE A 365 89.54 41.41 -43.28
N VAL A 366 89.64 40.39 -42.42
CA VAL A 366 90.86 40.04 -41.70
C VAL A 366 91.98 39.71 -42.76
N ASP A 367 91.63 38.98 -43.79
CA ASP A 367 92.54 38.63 -44.85
C ASP A 367 93.01 39.87 -45.64
N ILE A 368 92.07 40.79 -45.93
CA ILE A 368 92.39 42.07 -46.60
C ILE A 368 93.31 42.92 -45.70
N ILE A 369 92.99 43.00 -44.40
CA ILE A 369 93.84 43.75 -43.43
C ILE A 369 95.25 43.13 -43.34
N ALA A 370 95.35 41.81 -43.33
CA ALA A 370 96.68 41.13 -43.39
C ALA A 370 97.49 41.48 -44.66
N LEU A 371 96.80 41.58 -45.84
CA LEU A 371 97.42 42.04 -47.05
C LEU A 371 97.88 43.53 -46.94
N ILE A 372 97.01 44.42 -46.35
CA ILE A 372 97.36 45.82 -46.12
C ILE A 372 98.58 45.96 -45.18
N GLU A 373 98.64 45.13 -44.13
CA GLU A 373 99.78 45.08 -43.19
C GLU A 373 101.06 44.66 -43.95
N GLY A 374 100.94 43.65 -44.83
CA GLY A 374 102.00 43.19 -45.69
C GLY A 374 102.50 44.25 -46.65
N ILE A 375 101.59 45.02 -47.31
CA ILE A 375 101.90 46.14 -48.20
C ILE A 375 102.55 47.28 -47.39
N ALA A 376 102.04 47.57 -46.20
CA ALA A 376 102.69 48.59 -45.34
C ALA A 376 104.08 48.19 -44.91
N PHE A 377 104.32 46.90 -44.60
CA PHE A 377 105.69 46.41 -44.34
C PHE A 377 106.55 46.50 -45.53
N GLN A 378 106.11 46.09 -46.71
CA GLN A 378 106.89 46.18 -47.98
C GLN A 378 107.22 47.68 -48.27
N THR A 379 106.22 48.58 -48.09
CA THR A 379 106.40 50.00 -48.31
C THR A 379 107.40 50.64 -47.33
N ASN A 380 107.37 50.19 -46.08
CA ASN A 380 108.39 50.58 -45.07
C ASN A 380 109.77 50.08 -45.42
N ILE A 381 109.94 48.90 -45.95
CA ILE A 381 111.27 48.39 -46.45
C ILE A 381 111.70 49.14 -47.70
N LEU A 382 110.78 49.46 -48.64
CA LEU A 382 111.10 50.26 -49.84
C LEU A 382 111.52 51.68 -49.47
N ALA A 383 110.82 52.27 -48.58
CA ALA A 383 111.13 53.63 -48.03
C ALA A 383 112.47 53.64 -47.26
N LEU A 384 112.78 52.55 -46.51
CA LEU A 384 114.08 52.42 -45.82
C LEU A 384 115.19 52.30 -46.87
N ASN A 385 115.01 51.47 -47.90
CA ASN A 385 115.99 51.36 -48.99
C ASN A 385 116.22 52.66 -49.75
N ALA A 386 115.14 53.41 -50.02
CA ALA A 386 115.18 54.78 -50.64
C ALA A 386 115.90 55.79 -49.71
N ALA A 387 115.63 55.73 -48.41
CA ALA A 387 116.34 56.63 -47.44
C ALA A 387 117.82 56.34 -47.34
N VAL A 388 118.20 55.01 -47.42
CA VAL A 388 119.60 54.58 -47.43
C VAL A 388 120.28 55.08 -48.70
N GLU A 389 119.66 54.96 -49.90
CA GLU A 389 120.20 55.38 -51.17
C GLU A 389 120.29 56.96 -51.29
N ALA A 390 119.26 57.61 -50.74
CA ALA A 390 119.27 59.07 -50.60
C ALA A 390 120.44 59.61 -49.68
N ALA A 391 120.71 58.87 -48.57
CA ALA A 391 121.88 59.19 -47.73
C ALA A 391 123.19 58.90 -48.44
N ARG A 392 123.22 57.91 -49.37
CA ARG A 392 124.39 57.56 -50.16
C ARG A 392 124.66 58.60 -51.24
N ALA A 393 123.65 59.35 -51.73
CA ALA A 393 123.80 60.41 -52.75
C ALA A 393 124.23 61.75 -52.16
N GLY A 394 124.42 61.86 -50.83
CA GLY A 394 124.95 63.06 -50.17
C GLY A 394 123.97 64.23 -50.24
N GLU A 395 124.55 65.49 -50.47
CA GLU A 395 123.78 66.74 -50.56
C GLU A 395 122.67 66.75 -51.65
N GLN A 396 122.90 66.01 -52.75
CA GLN A 396 121.95 65.84 -53.88
C GLN A 396 120.75 64.93 -53.50
N GLY A 397 120.81 64.09 -52.45
CA GLY A 397 119.76 63.18 -52.01
C GLY A 397 118.87 63.72 -50.92
N ARG A 398 119.13 64.96 -50.34
CA ARG A 398 118.40 65.48 -49.18
C ARG A 398 116.88 65.55 -49.42
N GLY A 399 116.38 66.01 -50.55
CA GLY A 399 114.95 66.05 -50.88
C GLY A 399 114.31 64.67 -50.94
N PHE A 400 115.03 63.70 -51.47
CA PHE A 400 114.60 62.26 -51.57
C PHE A 400 114.60 61.65 -50.14
N ALA A 401 115.54 62.03 -49.27
CA ALA A 401 115.62 61.51 -47.88
C ALA A 401 114.42 61.94 -47.05
N VAL A 402 113.93 63.18 -47.22
CA VAL A 402 112.77 63.69 -46.56
C VAL A 402 111.48 62.94 -47.05
N VAL A 403 111.35 62.75 -48.39
CA VAL A 403 110.19 62.04 -48.94
C VAL A 403 110.22 60.56 -48.49
N ALA A 404 111.39 59.92 -48.53
CA ALA A 404 111.54 58.56 -48.02
C ALA A 404 111.22 58.41 -46.53
N GLY A 405 111.63 59.41 -45.73
CA GLY A 405 111.24 59.46 -44.30
C GLY A 405 109.73 59.63 -44.11
N GLU A 406 109.10 60.44 -44.89
CA GLU A 406 107.60 60.64 -44.79
C GLU A 406 106.85 59.40 -45.29
N VAL A 407 107.29 58.74 -46.41
CA VAL A 407 106.70 57.47 -46.83
C VAL A 407 106.89 56.40 -45.83
N ARG A 408 108.05 56.37 -45.14
CA ARG A 408 108.29 55.37 -44.04
C ARG A 408 107.38 55.63 -42.85
N ASN A 409 107.21 56.91 -42.45
CA ASN A 409 106.31 57.26 -41.38
C ASN A 409 104.86 56.91 -41.75
N LEU A 410 104.43 57.18 -43.00
CA LEU A 410 103.08 56.85 -43.45
C LEU A 410 102.88 55.32 -43.48
N ALA A 411 103.89 54.50 -43.89
CA ALA A 411 103.83 53.03 -43.87
C ALA A 411 103.74 52.49 -42.46
N GLN A 412 104.48 53.05 -41.51
CA GLN A 412 104.39 52.66 -40.08
C GLN A 412 103.01 53.00 -39.47
N ARG A 413 102.52 54.21 -39.81
CA ARG A 413 101.17 54.59 -39.37
C ARG A 413 100.09 53.71 -39.97
N SER A 414 100.21 53.35 -41.25
CA SER A 414 99.30 52.42 -41.94
C SER A 414 99.37 51.04 -41.30
N SER A 415 100.53 50.48 -40.94
CA SER A 415 100.70 49.22 -40.26
C SER A 415 100.05 49.19 -38.88
N VAL A 416 100.21 50.30 -38.09
CA VAL A 416 99.54 50.44 -36.79
C VAL A 416 97.99 50.48 -36.96
N ALA A 417 97.53 51.28 -37.92
CA ALA A 417 96.10 51.39 -38.18
C ALA A 417 95.50 50.05 -38.66
N ALA A 418 96.23 49.28 -39.46
CA ALA A 418 95.85 47.95 -39.92
C ALA A 418 95.75 47.00 -38.70
N LYS A 419 96.72 47.05 -37.78
CA LYS A 419 96.68 46.21 -36.57
C LYS A 419 95.48 46.57 -35.70
N ASP A 420 95.17 47.84 -35.52
CA ASP A 420 94.02 48.31 -34.74
C ASP A 420 92.72 47.87 -35.38
N ILE A 421 92.57 47.94 -36.74
CA ILE A 421 91.41 47.44 -37.49
C ILE A 421 91.30 45.93 -37.34
N LYS A 422 92.43 45.21 -37.47
CA LYS A 422 92.47 43.75 -37.29
C LYS A 422 91.88 43.37 -35.89
N HIS A 423 92.36 44.00 -34.86
CA HIS A 423 91.90 43.80 -33.49
C HIS A 423 90.40 44.09 -33.34
N LEU A 424 89.89 45.17 -33.93
CA LEU A 424 88.46 45.48 -33.90
C LEU A 424 87.62 44.46 -34.66
N ILE A 425 88.12 43.93 -35.78
CA ILE A 425 87.41 42.89 -36.50
C ILE A 425 87.48 41.52 -35.78
N GLU A 426 88.62 41.15 -35.15
CA GLU A 426 88.70 39.98 -34.31
C GLU A 426 87.75 40.02 -33.16
N VAL A 427 87.61 41.14 -32.48
CA VAL A 427 86.57 41.38 -31.42
C VAL A 427 85.18 41.26 -32.00
N SER A 428 84.92 41.81 -33.20
CA SER A 428 83.61 41.71 -33.89
C SER A 428 83.27 40.24 -34.26
N VAL A 429 84.20 39.48 -34.77
CA VAL A 429 84.04 38.05 -35.06
C VAL A 429 83.68 37.25 -33.81
N SER A 430 84.40 37.56 -32.69
CA SER A 430 84.06 36.93 -31.38
C SER A 430 82.67 37.26 -30.89
N LYS A 431 82.20 38.50 -31.03
CA LYS A 431 80.86 38.91 -30.69
C LYS A 431 79.83 38.26 -31.60
N VAL A 432 80.05 38.17 -32.90
CA VAL A 432 79.18 37.50 -33.84
C VAL A 432 79.07 36.03 -33.52
N GLY A 433 80.21 35.33 -33.22
CA GLY A 433 80.22 33.96 -32.73
C GLY A 433 79.35 33.72 -31.49
N THR A 434 79.49 34.58 -30.51
CA THR A 434 78.64 34.55 -29.33
C THR A 434 77.14 34.83 -29.63
N GLY A 435 76.86 35.74 -30.55
CA GLY A 435 75.53 36.04 -31.07
C GLY A 435 74.92 34.82 -31.79
N MET A 436 75.64 34.13 -32.62
CA MET A 436 75.24 32.93 -33.33
C MET A 436 74.91 31.77 -32.37
N GLU A 437 75.77 31.53 -31.34
CA GLU A 437 75.49 30.55 -30.30
C GLU A 437 74.16 30.81 -29.57
N ARG A 438 73.95 32.07 -29.20
CA ARG A 438 72.67 32.47 -28.56
C ARG A 438 71.46 32.30 -29.48
N ALA A 439 71.60 32.60 -30.75
CA ALA A 439 70.55 32.42 -31.74
C ALA A 439 70.23 30.91 -31.94
N HIS A 440 71.24 30.04 -32.00
CA HIS A 440 71.00 28.58 -32.04
C HIS A 440 70.27 28.07 -30.82
N ARG A 441 70.61 28.55 -29.64
CA ARG A 441 69.89 28.16 -28.40
C ARG A 441 68.44 28.66 -28.43
N ALA A 442 68.19 29.88 -28.95
CA ALA A 442 66.82 30.39 -29.08
C ALA A 442 66.00 29.54 -30.09
N GLY A 443 66.58 29.12 -31.21
CA GLY A 443 65.97 28.24 -32.18
C GLY A 443 65.57 26.89 -31.54
N ALA A 444 66.51 26.25 -30.82
CA ALA A 444 66.23 25.00 -30.12
C ALA A 444 65.10 25.16 -29.05
N THR A 445 65.07 26.32 -28.38
CA THR A 445 63.98 26.61 -27.42
C THR A 445 62.64 26.74 -28.16
N MET A 446 62.57 27.35 -29.34
CA MET A 446 61.33 27.42 -30.12
C MET A 446 60.85 26.06 -30.58
N GLU A 447 61.72 25.13 -30.99
CA GLU A 447 61.36 23.75 -31.30
C GLU A 447 60.80 22.98 -30.08
N GLN A 448 61.39 23.20 -28.91
CA GLN A 448 60.83 22.67 -27.65
C GLN A 448 59.45 23.21 -27.35
N VAL A 449 59.22 24.51 -27.56
CA VAL A 449 57.89 25.12 -27.38
C VAL A 449 56.89 24.49 -28.33
N VAL A 450 57.18 24.32 -29.62
CA VAL A 450 56.32 23.68 -30.61
C VAL A 450 55.96 22.25 -30.17
N THR A 451 56.95 21.49 -29.71
CA THR A 451 56.73 20.10 -29.22
C THR A 451 55.81 20.06 -28.01
N SER A 452 56.03 20.97 -27.03
CA SER A 452 55.21 21.03 -25.81
C SER A 452 53.78 21.46 -26.15
N VAL A 453 53.59 22.41 -27.05
CA VAL A 453 52.25 22.83 -27.48
C VAL A 453 51.53 21.72 -28.23
N LYS A 454 52.21 20.92 -29.06
CA LYS A 454 51.58 19.71 -29.68
C LYS A 454 51.10 18.72 -28.65
N GLN A 455 51.83 18.50 -27.56
CA GLN A 455 51.36 17.67 -26.45
C GLN A 455 50.11 18.22 -25.80
N VAL A 456 50.07 19.53 -25.52
CA VAL A 456 48.85 20.19 -24.97
C VAL A 456 47.67 20.01 -25.92
N THR A 457 47.85 20.19 -27.23
CA THR A 457 46.79 19.98 -28.23
C THR A 457 46.23 18.54 -28.18
N SER A 458 47.11 17.53 -28.08
CA SER A 458 46.70 16.13 -27.95
C SER A 458 45.85 15.90 -26.69
N ILE A 459 46.30 16.42 -25.55
CA ILE A 459 45.55 16.30 -24.28
C ILE A 459 44.17 17.00 -24.37
N MET A 460 44.10 18.20 -24.97
CA MET A 460 42.85 18.92 -25.16
C MET A 460 41.86 18.15 -26.04
N GLN A 461 42.38 17.46 -27.07
CA GLN A 461 41.57 16.61 -27.92
C GLN A 461 41.03 15.38 -27.17
N GLU A 462 41.84 14.73 -26.33
CA GLU A 462 41.41 13.62 -25.47
C GLU A 462 40.34 14.07 -24.48
N ILE A 463 40.51 15.22 -23.82
CA ILE A 463 39.52 15.79 -22.90
C ILE A 463 38.20 16.07 -23.62
N SER A 464 38.24 16.62 -24.84
CA SER A 464 37.04 16.93 -25.64
C SER A 464 36.30 15.64 -26.02
N ILE A 465 36.98 14.56 -26.36
CA ILE A 465 36.37 13.24 -26.63
C ILE A 465 35.76 12.67 -25.37
N ALA A 466 36.50 12.63 -24.26
CA ALA A 466 35.98 12.13 -22.96
C ALA A 466 34.76 12.91 -22.48
N SER A 467 34.77 14.24 -22.66
CA SER A 467 33.61 15.08 -22.27
C SER A 467 32.37 14.79 -23.12
N ARG A 468 32.51 14.45 -24.40
CA ARG A 468 31.39 14.02 -25.26
C ARG A 468 30.85 12.66 -24.82
N GLU A 469 31.70 11.71 -24.47
CA GLU A 469 31.28 10.41 -23.93
C GLU A 469 30.58 10.57 -22.59
N GLN A 470 31.10 11.44 -21.71
CA GLN A 470 30.43 11.78 -20.46
C GLN A 470 29.05 12.42 -20.69
N SER A 471 28.89 13.30 -21.67
CA SER A 471 27.60 13.90 -22.03
C SER A 471 26.57 12.84 -22.44
N ALA A 472 26.99 11.87 -23.25
CA ALA A 472 26.13 10.75 -23.63
C ALA A 472 25.76 9.85 -22.44
N GLY A 473 26.70 9.66 -21.49
CA GLY A 473 26.43 8.95 -20.23
C GLY A 473 25.43 9.70 -19.35
N VAL A 474 25.55 11.02 -19.24
CA VAL A 474 24.60 11.87 -18.50
C VAL A 474 23.19 11.79 -19.08
N ASP A 475 23.04 11.76 -20.40
CA ASP A 475 21.74 11.56 -21.06
C ASP A 475 21.09 10.24 -20.69
N GLN A 476 21.89 9.18 -20.52
CA GLN A 476 21.36 7.87 -20.05
C GLN A 476 20.94 7.93 -18.57
N VAL A 477 21.70 8.62 -17.72
CA VAL A 477 21.33 8.84 -16.31
C VAL A 477 20.03 9.63 -16.21
N ASN A 478 19.85 10.69 -16.99
CA ASN A 478 18.61 11.47 -17.02
C ASN A 478 17.39 10.62 -17.41
N LYS A 479 17.54 9.73 -18.39
CA LYS A 479 16.48 8.76 -18.74
C LYS A 479 16.15 7.81 -17.59
N ALA A 480 17.18 7.36 -16.87
CA ALA A 480 16.97 6.49 -15.70
C ALA A 480 16.26 7.21 -14.55
N ILE A 481 16.61 8.49 -14.29
CA ILE A 481 15.93 9.34 -13.28
C ILE A 481 14.46 9.54 -13.65
N ALA A 482 14.15 9.86 -14.91
CA ALA A 482 12.77 10.00 -15.38
C ALA A 482 11.96 8.71 -15.20
N HIS A 483 12.57 7.55 -15.43
CA HIS A 483 11.93 6.26 -15.18
C HIS A 483 11.72 6.01 -13.67
N MET A 484 12.69 6.37 -12.82
CA MET A 484 12.53 6.27 -11.36
C MET A 484 11.43 7.18 -10.84
N ASP A 485 11.29 8.39 -11.38
CA ASP A 485 10.19 9.30 -11.05
C ASP A 485 8.84 8.68 -11.40
N GLN A 486 8.70 8.11 -12.59
CA GLN A 486 7.47 7.41 -12.98
C GLN A 486 7.14 6.25 -12.02
N VAL A 487 8.12 5.43 -11.63
CA VAL A 487 7.92 4.34 -10.65
C VAL A 487 7.53 4.89 -9.28
N THR A 488 8.12 6.00 -8.85
CA THR A 488 7.80 6.66 -7.58
C THR A 488 6.37 7.18 -7.57
N GLN A 489 5.89 7.78 -8.66
CA GLN A 489 4.49 8.19 -8.82
C GLN A 489 3.54 6.99 -8.84
N GLN A 490 3.90 5.90 -9.50
CA GLN A 490 3.11 4.66 -9.46
C GLN A 490 3.04 4.07 -8.03
N ASN A 491 4.14 4.10 -7.29
CA ASN A 491 4.15 3.66 -5.89
C ASN A 491 3.22 4.51 -5.03
N ALA A 492 3.19 5.84 -5.22
CA ALA A 492 2.27 6.74 -4.53
C ALA A 492 0.80 6.37 -4.80
N ALA A 493 0.43 6.12 -6.06
CA ALA A 493 -0.92 5.68 -6.43
C ALA A 493 -1.27 4.31 -5.81
N LEU A 494 -0.34 3.34 -5.82
CA LEU A 494 -0.54 2.03 -5.19
C LEU A 494 -0.69 2.13 -3.68
N VAL A 495 -0.01 3.07 -3.02
CA VAL A 495 -0.16 3.36 -1.60
C VAL A 495 -1.58 3.86 -1.29
N GLU A 496 -2.12 4.77 -2.10
CA GLU A 496 -3.49 5.25 -1.93
C GLU A 496 -4.52 4.12 -2.11
N GLU A 497 -4.37 3.31 -3.15
CA GLU A 497 -5.26 2.15 -3.40
C GLU A 497 -5.20 1.13 -2.24
N ALA A 498 -3.99 0.81 -1.76
CA ALA A 498 -3.80 -0.12 -0.64
C ALA A 498 -4.38 0.43 0.67
N ALA A 499 -4.30 1.76 0.91
CA ALA A 499 -4.92 2.41 2.06
C ALA A 499 -6.45 2.31 2.01
N ALA A 500 -7.06 2.58 0.85
CA ALA A 500 -8.50 2.45 0.64
C ALA A 500 -8.97 0.99 0.84
N ALA A 501 -8.24 0.01 0.28
CA ALA A 501 -8.54 -1.41 0.44
C ALA A 501 -8.43 -1.86 1.92
N ALA A 502 -7.40 -1.42 2.64
CA ALA A 502 -7.23 -1.72 4.06
C ALA A 502 -8.38 -1.10 4.90
N SER A 503 -8.82 0.12 4.58
CA SER A 503 -9.96 0.75 5.24
C SER A 503 -11.25 -0.05 5.03
N SER A 504 -11.53 -0.45 3.79
CA SER A 504 -12.71 -1.29 3.46
C SER A 504 -12.69 -2.63 4.18
N LEU A 505 -11.53 -3.31 4.23
CA LEU A 505 -11.37 -4.57 4.98
C LEU A 505 -11.59 -4.38 6.49
N ALA A 506 -11.20 -3.24 7.05
CA ALA A 506 -11.44 -2.93 8.47
C ALA A 506 -12.93 -2.75 8.77
N GLU A 507 -13.67 -2.08 7.88
CA GLU A 507 -15.12 -1.92 7.98
C GLU A 507 -15.84 -3.29 7.88
N GLU A 508 -15.46 -4.13 6.92
CA GLU A 508 -16.01 -5.48 6.74
C GLU A 508 -15.77 -6.35 7.99
N ALA A 509 -14.53 -6.32 8.53
CA ALA A 509 -14.20 -7.03 9.76
C ALA A 509 -15.04 -6.55 10.95
N ASN A 510 -15.30 -5.25 11.06
CA ASN A 510 -16.18 -4.69 12.07
C ASN A 510 -17.63 -5.16 11.88
N GLY A 511 -18.15 -5.13 10.65
CA GLY A 511 -19.48 -5.63 10.33
C GLY A 511 -19.66 -7.11 10.70
N LEU A 512 -18.67 -7.94 10.36
CA LEU A 512 -18.65 -9.36 10.74
C LEU A 512 -18.58 -9.54 12.27
N THR A 513 -17.78 -8.73 12.96
CA THR A 513 -17.71 -8.76 14.43
C THR A 513 -19.07 -8.45 15.06
N GLN A 514 -19.79 -7.45 14.56
CA GLN A 514 -21.14 -7.11 15.01
C GLN A 514 -22.11 -8.25 14.73
N ALA A 515 -22.09 -8.84 13.53
CA ALA A 515 -22.97 -9.96 13.18
C ALA A 515 -22.76 -11.18 14.10
N VAL A 516 -21.51 -11.50 14.39
CA VAL A 516 -21.16 -12.62 15.31
C VAL A 516 -21.49 -12.30 16.76
N SER A 517 -21.48 -11.01 17.16
CA SER A 517 -21.86 -10.59 18.53
C SER A 517 -23.33 -10.84 18.87
N LEU A 518 -24.16 -11.11 17.85
CA LEU A 518 -25.56 -11.51 18.06
C LEU A 518 -25.70 -12.83 18.81
N PHE A 519 -24.70 -13.72 18.72
CA PHE A 519 -24.73 -15.01 19.34
C PHE A 519 -24.12 -14.98 20.73
N ASN A 520 -24.88 -15.45 21.72
CA ASN A 520 -24.45 -15.55 23.11
C ASN A 520 -24.03 -17.00 23.43
N PHE A 521 -22.76 -17.19 23.77
CA PHE A 521 -22.21 -18.52 24.13
C PHE A 521 -22.23 -18.82 25.63
N GLY A 522 -22.80 -17.93 26.44
CA GLY A 522 -22.66 -18.00 27.90
C GLY A 522 -21.24 -17.65 28.36
N LYS A 523 -21.06 -17.45 29.64
CA LYS A 523 -19.73 -17.32 30.26
C LYS A 523 -19.10 -18.73 30.34
N SER A 524 -18.57 -19.22 29.23
CA SER A 524 -17.65 -20.36 29.28
C SER A 524 -16.36 -19.88 29.93
N ASN A 525 -15.96 -20.52 31.03
CA ASN A 525 -14.59 -20.47 31.57
C ASN A 525 -13.64 -21.13 30.54
N VAL A 526 -13.49 -20.53 29.39
CA VAL A 526 -12.47 -20.94 28.45
C VAL A 526 -11.15 -20.36 28.97
N ARG A 527 -10.39 -21.22 29.64
CA ARG A 527 -8.95 -21.06 29.79
C ARG A 527 -8.43 -20.70 28.38
N ALA A 528 -7.91 -19.49 28.23
CA ALA A 528 -7.28 -19.04 27.00
C ALA A 528 -6.34 -20.18 26.51
N PRO A 529 -6.41 -20.59 25.24
CA PRO A 529 -5.42 -21.51 24.72
C PRO A 529 -4.04 -20.89 24.99
N ALA A 530 -3.17 -21.68 25.64
CA ALA A 530 -1.82 -21.24 25.94
C ALA A 530 -1.24 -20.57 24.69
N ARG A 531 -0.85 -19.30 24.81
CA ARG A 531 -0.14 -18.56 23.78
C ARG A 531 0.93 -19.50 23.22
N ARG A 532 0.78 -19.94 21.98
CA ARG A 532 1.92 -20.49 21.25
C ARG A 532 3.04 -19.47 21.38
N PRO A 533 4.24 -19.87 21.82
CA PRO A 533 5.35 -18.94 21.93
C PRO A 533 5.52 -18.26 20.55
N ALA A 534 5.38 -16.95 20.55
CA ALA A 534 5.62 -16.12 19.37
C ALA A 534 7.01 -16.44 18.84
N ALA A 535 7.09 -16.57 17.53
CA ALA A 535 8.26 -16.79 16.70
C ALA A 535 9.53 -16.06 17.20
N ARG A 536 10.27 -16.68 18.12
CA ARG A 536 11.62 -16.27 18.53
C ARG A 536 12.69 -17.02 17.73
N ASP A 537 12.28 -17.93 16.84
CA ASP A 537 13.18 -18.79 16.07
C ASP A 537 13.36 -18.43 14.59
N MET A 538 12.70 -17.37 14.07
CA MET A 538 12.94 -16.95 12.68
C MET A 538 14.19 -16.09 12.48
N LYS A 539 14.85 -15.64 13.55
CA LYS A 539 16.15 -14.93 13.46
C LYS A 539 17.37 -15.84 13.37
N ARG A 540 17.22 -17.15 13.52
CA ARG A 540 18.35 -18.12 13.41
C ARG A 540 18.49 -18.77 12.03
N LEU A 541 17.56 -18.58 11.12
CA LEU A 541 17.61 -19.15 9.76
C LEU A 541 18.10 -18.16 8.67
N ALA A 542 18.41 -16.91 9.04
CA ALA A 542 18.96 -15.89 8.12
C ALA A 542 20.48 -15.69 8.25
N ALA A 543 21.19 -16.53 8.99
CA ALA A 543 22.64 -16.55 9.01
C ALA A 543 23.13 -17.74 8.17
N CYS A 544 23.00 -17.62 6.84
CA CYS A 544 23.77 -18.43 5.90
C CYS A 544 25.18 -17.82 5.83
N PRO A 545 26.26 -18.55 6.09
CA PRO A 545 27.59 -18.03 5.93
C PRO A 545 27.87 -17.84 4.42
N THR A 546 28.31 -16.64 4.04
CA THR A 546 28.91 -16.36 2.72
C THR A 546 30.15 -17.25 2.55
N PRO A 547 30.32 -17.90 1.40
CA PRO A 547 31.57 -18.61 1.14
C PRO A 547 32.70 -17.58 0.95
N GLU A 548 33.75 -17.71 1.78
CA GLU A 548 35.05 -17.09 1.56
C GLU A 548 35.59 -17.52 0.20
N THR A 549 35.78 -16.56 -0.68
CA THR A 549 36.58 -16.74 -1.90
C THR A 549 38.04 -16.79 -1.49
N GLU A 550 38.62 -17.99 -1.52
CA GLU A 550 40.07 -18.18 -1.54
C GLU A 550 40.65 -17.48 -2.80
N GLU A 551 41.36 -16.37 -2.57
CA GLU A 551 42.37 -15.88 -3.48
C GLU A 551 43.57 -16.84 -3.41
N ARG A 552 43.84 -17.55 -4.49
CA ARG A 552 45.15 -18.13 -4.78
C ARG A 552 45.63 -17.67 -6.15
N SER A 553 46.77 -16.98 -6.05
CA SER A 553 47.81 -16.67 -7.07
C SER A 553 47.42 -15.90 -8.33
#